data_9224818ef0dc3068ce192752f69e0aeb
#
_entry.id   9224818ef0dc3068ce192752f69e0aeb
#
_cell.length_a   1.000
_cell.length_b   1.000
_cell.length_c   1.000
_cell.angle_alpha   90.00
_cell.angle_beta   90.00
_cell.angle_gamma   90.00
#
_symmetry.space_group_name_H-M   'P 1'
#
loop_
_entity.id
_entity.type
_entity.pdbx_description
1 polymer ?
#
loop_
_entity_poly.entity_id
_entity_poly.type
_entity_poly.pdbx_seq_one_letter_code
_entity_poly.pdbx_strand_id
1 'polypeptide(L)'
;MIIDLKYFKNLDKGDGAMLLEFYGAAHEVTGSCHFLQFGGKNILVDCGMEQGADLYVNQTIPVNAAEIEAVLITHAHIDHSGLLPMLYNHGFRGTIYSTEATRQLCDIMLRDSAHIQESEVEWKNRKARRSGGQEV
;
A
#
# COMPACT_ATOMS: atom_id res chain seq x y z
N MET A 1 -19.67 18.13 1.41
CA MET A 1 -20.42 17.09 0.69
C MET A 1 -19.80 15.77 1.11
N ILE A 2 -20.42 15.07 2.05
CA ILE A 2 -19.94 13.77 2.53
C ILE A 2 -20.33 12.75 1.46
N ILE A 3 -19.35 12.25 0.71
CA ILE A 3 -19.58 11.12 -0.19
C ILE A 3 -19.50 9.87 0.71
N ASP A 4 -20.67 9.32 1.06
CA ASP A 4 -20.74 8.04 1.76
C ASP A 4 -20.33 6.94 0.78
N LEU A 5 -19.08 6.46 0.90
CA LEU A 5 -18.47 5.44 0.04
C LEU A 5 -19.15 4.07 0.13
N LYS A 6 -20.16 3.90 1.00
CA LYS A 6 -21.02 2.70 1.03
C LYS A 6 -21.93 2.55 -0.19
N TYR A 7 -22.05 3.56 -1.02
CA TYR A 7 -22.96 3.56 -2.18
C TYR A 7 -22.42 2.88 -3.44
N PHE A 8 -21.14 2.48 -3.47
CA PHE A 8 -20.59 1.73 -4.61
C PHE A 8 -20.67 0.20 -4.49
N LYS A 9 -21.37 -0.30 -3.47
CA LYS A 9 -21.70 -1.72 -3.38
C LYS A 9 -22.85 -2.04 -4.33
N ASN A 10 -22.57 -2.90 -5.32
CA ASN A 10 -23.50 -3.55 -6.23
C ASN A 10 -23.87 -2.74 -7.49
N LEU A 11 -22.92 -2.55 -8.38
CA LEU A 11 -23.25 -2.54 -9.80
C LEU A 11 -23.40 -4.01 -10.22
N ASP A 12 -24.61 -4.37 -10.50
CA ASP A 12 -25.19 -5.61 -10.92
C ASP A 12 -24.28 -6.87 -11.04
N LYS A 13 -24.72 -7.98 -10.44
CA LYS A 13 -24.03 -9.30 -10.45
C LYS A 13 -24.11 -10.03 -11.79
N GLY A 14 -24.00 -9.29 -12.92
CA GLY A 14 -23.82 -9.88 -14.25
C GLY A 14 -22.35 -10.01 -14.60
N ASP A 15 -22.03 -10.67 -15.69
CA ASP A 15 -20.65 -10.88 -16.21
C ASP A 15 -19.82 -9.60 -16.48
N GLY A 16 -20.32 -8.43 -16.11
CA GLY A 16 -19.66 -7.12 -16.20
C GLY A 16 -19.64 -6.34 -14.89
N ALA A 17 -19.93 -6.96 -13.74
CA ALA A 17 -19.89 -6.28 -12.45
C ALA A 17 -18.48 -5.80 -12.12
N MET A 18 -18.36 -4.53 -11.74
CA MET A 18 -17.12 -3.91 -11.28
C MET A 18 -17.29 -3.53 -9.81
N LEU A 19 -16.28 -3.85 -8.99
CA LEU A 19 -16.17 -3.41 -7.60
C LEU A 19 -14.98 -2.48 -7.49
N LEU A 20 -15.19 -1.31 -6.88
CA LEU A 20 -14.12 -0.39 -6.50
C LEU A 20 -14.23 -0.15 -4.99
N GLU A 21 -13.15 -0.43 -4.28
CA GLU A 21 -13.02 -0.18 -2.84
C GLU A 21 -11.80 0.70 -2.56
N PHE A 22 -11.93 1.59 -1.58
CA PHE A 22 -10.88 2.52 -1.17
C PHE A 22 -10.34 2.04 0.18
N TYR A 23 -9.09 1.56 0.19
CA TYR A 23 -8.46 1.00 1.38
C TYR A 23 -7.52 1.98 2.08
N GLY A 24 -7.10 3.03 1.40
CA GLY A 24 -6.26 4.08 1.94
C GLY A 24 -6.54 5.41 1.26
N ALA A 25 -6.01 6.49 1.81
CA ALA A 25 -6.29 7.87 1.42
C ALA A 25 -7.79 8.22 1.37
N ALA A 26 -8.63 7.49 2.14
CA ALA A 26 -10.07 7.72 2.25
C ALA A 26 -10.31 8.69 3.40
N HIS A 27 -10.54 9.97 3.11
CA HIS A 27 -10.55 11.10 4.04
C HIS A 27 -9.18 11.48 4.62
N GLU A 28 -8.11 10.93 4.10
CA GLU A 28 -6.71 11.18 4.46
C GLU A 28 -5.90 11.48 3.21
N VAL A 29 -4.66 11.96 3.39
CA VAL A 29 -3.81 12.39 2.27
C VAL A 29 -2.85 11.29 1.84
N THR A 30 -2.43 10.43 2.77
CA THR A 30 -1.38 9.42 2.54
C THR A 30 -1.91 7.99 2.58
N GLY A 31 -1.12 7.04 2.09
CA GLY A 31 -1.49 5.63 2.07
C GLY A 31 -2.45 5.26 0.93
N SER A 32 -2.29 5.86 -0.25
CA SER A 32 -3.16 5.57 -1.41
C SER A 32 -3.17 4.09 -1.75
N CYS A 33 -4.35 3.48 -1.69
CA CYS A 33 -4.55 2.08 -2.04
C CYS A 33 -6.02 1.86 -2.42
N HIS A 34 -6.27 1.53 -3.66
CA HIS A 34 -7.63 1.30 -4.17
C HIS A 34 -7.71 -0.08 -4.80
N PHE A 35 -8.69 -0.85 -4.39
CA PHE A 35 -8.94 -2.18 -4.94
C PHE A 35 -10.01 -2.10 -6.02
N LEU A 36 -9.69 -2.66 -7.17
CA LEU A 36 -10.59 -2.78 -8.32
C LEU A 36 -10.75 -4.25 -8.67
N GLN A 37 -11.99 -4.73 -8.68
CA GLN A 37 -12.33 -6.04 -9.24
C GLN A 37 -13.15 -5.84 -10.50
N PHE A 38 -12.68 -6.42 -11.60
CA PHE A 38 -13.33 -6.35 -12.90
C PHE A 38 -13.04 -7.59 -13.74
N GLY A 39 -14.05 -8.17 -14.35
CA GLY A 39 -13.90 -9.36 -15.21
C GLY A 39 -13.25 -10.55 -14.48
N GLY A 40 -13.50 -10.71 -13.19
CA GLY A 40 -12.89 -11.74 -12.36
C GLY A 40 -11.41 -11.49 -12.00
N LYS A 41 -10.87 -10.31 -12.28
CA LYS A 41 -9.51 -9.87 -12.02
C LYS A 41 -9.46 -8.94 -10.82
N ASN A 42 -8.47 -9.12 -9.95
CA ASN A 42 -8.22 -8.27 -8.81
C ASN A 42 -6.99 -7.39 -9.08
N ILE A 43 -7.19 -6.08 -9.05
CA ILE A 43 -6.18 -5.08 -9.39
C ILE A 43 -6.08 -4.09 -8.25
N LEU A 44 -4.87 -3.67 -7.89
CA LEU A 44 -4.65 -2.51 -7.05
C LEU A 44 -4.26 -1.30 -7.90
N VAL A 45 -4.78 -0.14 -7.52
CA VAL A 45 -4.27 1.16 -7.96
C VAL A 45 -3.60 1.79 -6.76
N ASP A 46 -2.29 1.93 -6.85
CA ASP A 46 -1.35 2.25 -5.79
C ASP A 46 -1.32 1.19 -4.66
N CYS A 47 -0.25 1.20 -3.90
CA CYS A 47 -0.04 0.36 -2.72
C CYS A 47 0.87 1.16 -1.77
N GLY A 48 0.29 2.22 -1.21
CA GLY A 48 1.00 3.27 -0.50
C GLY A 48 1.11 3.00 0.99
N MET A 49 2.14 3.60 1.58
CA MET A 49 2.36 3.61 3.02
C MET A 49 1.74 4.87 3.63
N GLU A 50 1.06 4.74 4.74
CA GLU A 50 0.67 5.91 5.54
C GLU A 50 1.89 6.65 6.08
N GLN A 51 1.78 7.97 6.12
CA GLN A 51 2.81 8.86 6.66
C GLN A 51 2.19 9.69 7.78
N GLY A 52 2.86 9.79 8.92
CA GLY A 52 2.37 10.56 10.07
C GLY A 52 3.03 10.15 11.39
N ALA A 53 2.48 10.60 12.51
CA ALA A 53 3.02 10.33 13.85
C ALA A 53 2.97 8.84 14.22
N ASP A 54 2.02 8.09 13.67
CA ASP A 54 1.80 6.66 13.92
C ASP A 54 2.32 5.79 12.76
N LEU A 55 3.45 6.15 12.23
CA LEU A 55 4.13 5.67 11.02
C LEU A 55 4.27 4.14 10.87
N TYR A 56 3.93 3.36 11.87
CA TYR A 56 4.16 1.91 11.89
C TYR A 56 2.90 1.08 12.15
N VAL A 57 1.74 1.67 12.05
CA VAL A 57 0.51 0.88 11.93
C VAL A 57 0.49 0.33 10.50
N ASN A 58 1.12 -0.85 10.33
CA ASN A 58 1.06 -1.56 9.08
C ASN A 58 -0.41 -1.81 8.75
N GLN A 59 -0.93 -1.07 7.78
CA GLN A 59 -2.24 -1.37 7.23
C GLN A 59 -2.18 -2.77 6.64
N THR A 60 -3.05 -3.62 7.10
CA THR A 60 -3.26 -4.90 6.44
C THR A 60 -3.97 -4.62 5.14
N ILE A 61 -3.35 -5.01 4.03
CA ILE A 61 -4.04 -5.00 2.74
C ILE A 61 -5.23 -5.95 2.89
N PRO A 62 -6.48 -5.47 2.80
CA PRO A 62 -7.66 -6.25 3.18
C PRO A 62 -8.05 -7.32 2.15
N VAL A 63 -7.16 -7.61 1.22
CA VAL A 63 -7.30 -8.67 0.23
C VAL A 63 -6.12 -9.62 0.31
N ASN A 64 -6.33 -10.87 -0.10
CA ASN A 64 -5.24 -11.81 -0.22
C ASN A 64 -4.27 -11.35 -1.31
N ALA A 65 -3.04 -11.01 -0.92
CA ALA A 65 -2.02 -10.53 -1.85
C ALA A 65 -1.74 -11.51 -3.01
N ALA A 66 -1.88 -12.81 -2.76
CA ALA A 66 -1.70 -13.84 -3.78
C ALA A 66 -2.81 -13.85 -4.85
N GLU A 67 -3.95 -13.21 -4.59
CA GLU A 67 -5.07 -13.08 -5.52
C GLU A 67 -5.03 -11.80 -6.34
N ILE A 68 -4.07 -10.90 -6.06
CA ILE A 68 -3.87 -9.68 -6.84
C ILE A 68 -3.09 -10.02 -8.11
N GLU A 69 -3.67 -9.73 -9.25
CA GLU A 69 -3.06 -10.02 -10.56
C GLU A 69 -2.19 -8.87 -11.07
N ALA A 70 -2.54 -7.64 -10.71
CA ALA A 70 -1.81 -6.47 -11.15
C ALA A 70 -1.86 -5.34 -10.13
N VAL A 71 -0.81 -4.52 -10.14
CA VAL A 71 -0.77 -3.23 -9.44
C VAL A 71 -0.46 -2.14 -10.44
N LEU A 72 -1.26 -1.09 -10.46
CA LEU A 72 -1.05 0.11 -11.26
C LEU A 72 -0.48 1.19 -10.36
N ILE A 73 0.77 1.60 -10.55
CA ILE A 73 1.40 2.66 -9.77
C ILE A 73 1.27 3.98 -10.49
N THR A 74 0.57 4.93 -9.88
CA THR A 74 0.35 6.26 -10.45
C THR A 74 1.62 7.09 -10.49
N HIS A 75 2.38 7.07 -9.40
CA HIS A 75 3.69 7.72 -9.29
C HIS A 75 4.50 7.15 -8.12
N ALA A 76 5.78 7.56 -8.00
CA ALA A 76 6.76 6.89 -7.17
C ALA A 76 6.78 7.29 -5.68
N HIS A 77 5.96 8.23 -5.23
CA HIS A 77 5.96 8.63 -3.82
C HIS A 77 5.63 7.45 -2.90
N ILE A 78 6.20 7.44 -1.70
CA ILE A 78 6.08 6.32 -0.75
C ILE A 78 4.64 6.11 -0.28
N ASP A 79 3.83 7.15 -0.19
CA ASP A 79 2.40 7.07 0.10
C ASP A 79 1.56 6.50 -1.06
N HIS A 80 2.19 6.16 -2.20
CA HIS A 80 1.60 5.46 -3.34
C HIS A 80 2.26 4.11 -3.66
N SER A 81 3.53 3.92 -3.27
CA SER A 81 4.31 2.73 -3.63
C SER A 81 4.93 1.98 -2.44
N GLY A 82 4.93 2.58 -1.24
CA GLY A 82 5.74 2.14 -0.11
C GLY A 82 5.43 0.75 0.44
N LEU A 83 4.23 0.21 0.22
CA LEU A 83 3.84 -1.12 0.66
C LEU A 83 4.06 -2.22 -0.41
N LEU A 84 4.59 -1.90 -1.58
CA LEU A 84 4.89 -2.90 -2.62
C LEU A 84 5.80 -4.03 -2.13
N PRO A 85 6.89 -3.77 -1.36
CA PRO A 85 7.73 -4.85 -0.82
C PRO A 85 6.95 -5.76 0.14
N MET A 86 6.09 -5.19 0.98
CA MET A 86 5.24 -5.95 1.89
C MET A 86 4.21 -6.79 1.12
N LEU A 87 3.58 -6.23 0.10
CA LEU A 87 2.65 -6.95 -0.78
C LEU A 87 3.32 -8.17 -1.40
N TYR A 88 4.57 -8.01 -1.88
CA TYR A 88 5.36 -9.13 -2.42
C TYR A 88 5.65 -10.20 -1.36
N ASN A 89 6.01 -9.80 -0.15
CA ASN A 89 6.28 -10.72 0.96
C ASN A 89 5.02 -11.50 1.37
N HIS A 90 3.83 -10.90 1.22
CA HIS A 90 2.54 -11.55 1.50
C HIS A 90 2.02 -12.41 0.35
N GLY A 91 2.80 -12.63 -0.70
CA GLY A 91 2.50 -13.61 -1.74
C GLY A 91 2.08 -13.04 -3.09
N PHE A 92 2.08 -11.72 -3.27
CA PHE A 92 1.86 -11.13 -4.60
C PHE A 92 2.91 -11.62 -5.60
N ARG A 93 2.44 -12.08 -6.77
CA ARG A 93 3.30 -12.53 -7.88
C ARG A 93 2.79 -12.01 -9.22
N GLY A 94 1.88 -11.04 -9.19
CA GLY A 94 1.33 -10.40 -10.37
C GLY A 94 2.30 -9.40 -11.02
N THR A 95 1.78 -8.58 -11.92
CA THR A 95 2.56 -7.59 -12.66
C THR A 95 2.35 -6.20 -12.09
N ILE A 96 3.42 -5.43 -11.93
CA ILE A 96 3.35 -4.01 -11.58
C ILE A 96 3.48 -3.18 -12.86
N TYR A 97 2.51 -2.32 -13.11
CA TYR A 97 2.48 -1.39 -14.24
C TYR A 97 2.73 0.03 -13.76
N SER A 98 3.62 0.72 -14.43
CA SER A 98 3.92 2.14 -14.18
C SER A 98 4.53 2.78 -15.44
N THR A 99 4.73 4.10 -15.41
CA THR A 99 5.60 4.73 -16.39
C THR A 99 7.05 4.38 -16.12
N GLU A 100 7.91 4.48 -17.14
CA GLU A 100 9.35 4.20 -16.97
C GLU A 100 10.00 5.15 -15.94
N ALA A 101 9.62 6.42 -15.92
CA ALA A 101 10.11 7.38 -14.93
C ALA A 101 9.70 6.97 -13.50
N THR A 102 8.45 6.55 -13.31
CA THR A 102 7.96 6.05 -12.01
C THR A 102 8.75 4.82 -11.58
N ARG A 103 8.99 3.86 -12.48
CA ARG A 103 9.77 2.65 -12.19
C ARG A 103 11.19 2.98 -11.70
N GLN A 104 11.89 3.88 -12.38
CA GLN A 104 13.25 4.29 -12.02
C GLN A 104 13.27 4.99 -10.65
N LEU A 105 12.31 5.86 -10.38
CA LEU A 105 12.21 6.55 -9.10
C LEU A 105 11.81 5.59 -7.96
N CYS A 106 10.92 4.62 -8.19
CA CYS A 106 10.55 3.63 -7.19
C CYS A 106 11.75 2.81 -6.72
N ASP A 107 12.67 2.42 -7.60
CA ASP A 107 13.88 1.69 -7.19
C ASP A 107 14.70 2.48 -6.18
N ILE A 108 14.85 3.78 -6.36
CA ILE A 108 15.60 4.65 -5.45
C ILE A 108 14.79 4.85 -4.15
N MET A 109 13.54 5.25 -4.27
CA MET A 109 12.71 5.64 -3.13
C MET A 109 12.38 4.48 -2.19
N LEU A 110 12.13 3.29 -2.72
CA LEU A 110 11.86 2.12 -1.89
C LEU A 110 13.10 1.66 -1.11
N ARG A 111 14.29 1.74 -1.72
CA ARG A 111 15.55 1.45 -1.02
C ARG A 111 15.85 2.47 0.07
N ASP A 112 15.66 3.75 -0.22
CA ASP A 112 15.85 4.83 0.75
C ASP A 112 14.89 4.69 1.93
N SER A 113 13.60 4.45 1.65
CA SER A 113 12.59 4.19 2.67
C SER A 113 12.94 3.00 3.56
N ALA A 114 13.41 1.89 2.98
CA ALA A 114 13.83 0.71 3.74
C ALA A 114 15.00 1.06 4.67
N HIS A 115 16.02 1.77 4.17
CA HIS A 115 17.17 2.18 4.95
C HIS A 115 16.79 3.12 6.11
N ILE A 116 15.87 4.05 5.88
CA ILE A 116 15.35 4.93 6.94
C ILE A 116 14.66 4.10 8.02
N GLN A 117 13.79 3.15 7.65
CA GLN A 117 13.08 2.29 8.60
C GLN A 117 14.05 1.42 9.43
N GLU A 118 15.04 0.81 8.79
CA GLU A 118 16.09 0.05 9.49
C GLU A 118 16.83 0.92 10.50
N SER A 119 17.25 2.12 10.09
CA SER A 119 17.96 3.08 10.95
C SER A 119 17.12 3.50 12.15
N GLU A 120 15.82 3.70 11.97
CA GLU A 120 14.91 4.05 13.06
C GLU A 120 14.70 2.90 14.04
N VAL A 121 14.56 1.67 13.57
CA VAL A 121 14.47 0.48 14.43
C VAL A 121 15.74 0.31 15.24
N GLU A 122 16.91 0.45 14.62
CA GLU A 122 18.18 0.41 15.33
C GLU A 122 18.32 1.51 16.39
N TRP A 123 17.86 2.73 16.08
CA TRP A 123 17.87 3.82 17.03
C TRP A 123 16.95 3.55 18.22
N LYS A 124 15.73 3.06 17.97
CA LYS A 124 14.76 2.66 19.00
C LYS A 124 15.33 1.55 19.89
N ASN A 125 15.94 0.54 19.31
CA ASN A 125 16.55 -0.57 20.04
C ASN A 125 17.74 -0.11 20.90
N ARG A 126 18.60 0.77 20.36
CA ARG A 126 19.68 1.39 21.16
C ARG A 126 19.16 2.20 22.34
N LYS A 127 18.06 2.94 22.14
CA LYS A 127 17.40 3.70 23.20
C LYS A 127 16.79 2.78 24.26
N ALA A 128 16.09 1.72 23.84
CA ALA A 128 15.48 0.73 24.72
C ALA A 128 16.54 0.05 25.61
N ARG A 129 17.66 -0.41 25.04
CA ARG A 129 18.78 -1.01 25.80
C ARG A 129 19.32 -0.07 26.89
N ARG A 130 19.43 1.23 26.61
CA ARG A 130 19.95 2.23 27.59
C ARG A 130 18.94 2.52 28.70
N SER A 131 17.64 2.40 28.44
CA SER A 131 16.57 2.69 29.41
C SER A 131 16.01 1.44 30.09
N GLY A 132 16.52 0.23 29.79
CA GLY A 132 15.99 -1.03 30.32
C GLY A 132 14.61 -1.38 29.72
N GLY A 133 14.25 -0.80 28.58
CA GLY A 133 13.01 -1.08 27.86
C GLY A 133 13.10 -2.30 26.93
N GLN A 134 11.97 -2.68 26.34
CA GLN A 134 11.88 -3.79 25.39
C GLN A 134 12.28 -3.32 23.98
N GLU A 135 13.09 -4.13 23.29
CA GLU A 135 13.45 -3.91 21.88
C GLU A 135 12.25 -4.23 20.96
N VAL A 136 12.18 -3.56 19.78
CA VAL A 136 11.17 -3.76 18.76
C VAL A 136 11.59 -4.89 17.81
#